data_8b590ad7763095a2d1eb44d3f2f3eb06
#
_entry.id   8b590ad7763095a2d1eb44d3f2f3eb06
#
_cell.length_a   1.000
_cell.length_b   1.000
_cell.length_c   1.000
_cell.angle_alpha   90.00
_cell.angle_beta   90.00
_cell.angle_gamma   90.00
#
_symmetry.space_group_name_H-M   'P 1'
#
loop_
_entity.id
_entity.type
_entity.pdbx_description
1 polymer ?
#
loop_
_entity_poly.entity_id
_entity_poly.type
_entity_poly.pdbx_seq_one_letter_code
_entity_poly.pdbx_strand_id
1 'polypeptide(L)'
;MREVQGYPLPLGVQISKDRVNFSIAVPADKDCQLLLYRTGRKKPCRQFDMKPMIGEVRCIALEDIEPGDYEYNYLINKEVVTDPYVKAIAGKERWGVKKELSEHEIRGRLQMSDYDWEGDHTLQIPYHQVIAYSLHIRGFTRHPSSKVKAKGTFQGVIEKLEYLKDLGINQIHCMPVYEFEECQIYRNYWGYGAGSYFAPKSAYSADGDGARGLKDMVKACHRSGIEVVLEMPFCTAADKMMMLECLRYYVMEYHIDGFILNPFVISTESVHADPFLKNTKIMEHELGFQTVMRRFLKGDEGMIHDVIYWLKHHSKEQGIFNYITDQNGFTLNDLVSYDAKHNEENGEHNQDGPDYNYSWNCGAEGPSRKKAVMELRNHQIFNAFFLLFLAQGTPCMLAGDEFGNSQKGNNLSLIHISEPTRLLSIS
;
A
#
# COMPACT_ATOMS: atom_id res chain seq x y z
N MET A 1 33.76 -8.42 -16.23
CA MET A 1 33.42 -7.98 -14.88
C MET A 1 34.69 -7.76 -14.07
N ARG A 2 34.97 -6.55 -13.68
CA ARG A 2 36.13 -6.09 -12.93
C ARG A 2 35.67 -5.34 -11.66
N GLU A 3 36.28 -5.67 -10.54
CA GLU A 3 36.08 -4.96 -9.27
C GLU A 3 36.87 -3.65 -9.29
N VAL A 4 36.19 -2.55 -8.90
CA VAL A 4 36.80 -1.24 -8.74
C VAL A 4 36.26 -0.56 -7.48
N GLN A 5 36.92 0.54 -7.08
CA GLN A 5 36.43 1.29 -5.91
C GLN A 5 35.06 1.87 -6.14
N GLY A 6 34.13 1.63 -5.19
CA GLY A 6 32.77 2.17 -5.17
C GLY A 6 32.69 3.58 -4.63
N TYR A 7 31.49 4.16 -4.70
CA TYR A 7 31.13 5.44 -4.06
C TYR A 7 30.22 5.16 -2.87
N PRO A 8 30.41 5.86 -1.74
CA PRO A 8 29.63 5.61 -0.51
C PRO A 8 28.19 6.10 -0.58
N LEU A 9 27.88 7.06 -1.46
CA LEU A 9 26.54 7.64 -1.62
C LEU A 9 26.12 7.65 -3.09
N PRO A 10 24.79 7.55 -3.34
CA PRO A 10 23.73 7.20 -2.38
C PRO A 10 23.84 5.74 -1.92
N LEU A 11 23.22 5.42 -0.76
CA LEU A 11 23.12 4.03 -0.31
C LEU A 11 22.25 3.19 -1.26
N GLY A 12 22.46 1.86 -1.21
CA GLY A 12 21.84 0.93 -2.14
C GLY A 12 22.60 0.78 -3.45
N VAL A 13 21.94 0.24 -4.46
CA VAL A 13 22.52 0.00 -5.78
C VAL A 13 22.28 1.17 -6.72
N GLN A 14 23.35 1.62 -7.37
CA GLN A 14 23.31 2.59 -8.45
C GLN A 14 23.83 1.95 -9.75
N ILE A 15 23.02 1.99 -10.80
CA ILE A 15 23.34 1.39 -12.09
C ILE A 15 23.60 2.50 -13.10
N SER A 16 24.74 2.44 -13.75
CA SER A 16 25.09 3.23 -14.92
C SER A 16 25.41 2.28 -16.08
N LYS A 17 25.57 2.82 -17.29
CA LYS A 17 25.72 2.01 -18.51
C LYS A 17 26.79 0.91 -18.41
N ASP A 18 27.92 1.21 -17.78
CA ASP A 18 29.07 0.29 -17.74
C ASP A 18 29.48 -0.11 -16.32
N ARG A 19 28.70 0.32 -15.31
CA ARG A 19 29.08 0.19 -13.91
C ARG A 19 27.88 0.03 -12.99
N VAL A 20 28.00 -0.88 -12.04
CA VAL A 20 27.04 -1.07 -10.93
C VAL A 20 27.77 -0.79 -9.62
N ASN A 21 27.32 0.20 -8.88
CA ASN A 21 27.84 0.56 -7.54
C ASN A 21 26.92 -0.02 -6.47
N PHE A 22 27.52 -0.66 -5.48
CA PHE A 22 26.84 -1.21 -4.31
C PHE A 22 27.33 -0.47 -3.08
N SER A 23 26.43 0.07 -2.26
CA SER A 23 26.74 0.79 -1.04
C SER A 23 25.78 0.42 0.08
N ILE A 24 26.28 0.06 1.25
CA ILE A 24 25.48 -0.36 2.39
C ILE A 24 26.12 0.11 3.71
N ALA A 25 25.29 0.49 4.68
CA ALA A 25 25.73 0.79 6.03
C ALA A 25 25.73 -0.53 6.86
N VAL A 26 26.90 -0.88 7.42
CA VAL A 26 27.10 -2.08 8.22
C VAL A 26 28.04 -1.74 9.39
N PRO A 27 27.67 -2.05 10.65
CA PRO A 27 28.53 -1.81 11.80
C PRO A 27 29.97 -2.25 11.58
N ALA A 28 30.93 -1.46 12.05
CA ALA A 28 32.35 -1.62 11.73
C ALA A 28 32.93 -2.99 12.20
N ASP A 29 32.37 -3.55 13.26
CA ASP A 29 32.74 -4.83 13.86
C ASP A 29 32.20 -6.07 13.12
N LYS A 30 31.34 -5.88 12.10
CA LYS A 30 30.75 -6.97 11.32
C LYS A 30 31.43 -7.15 9.97
N ASP A 31 31.62 -8.39 9.56
CA ASP A 31 32.04 -8.71 8.19
C ASP A 31 30.91 -8.47 7.20
N CYS A 32 31.26 -8.05 6.00
CA CYS A 32 30.31 -7.83 4.91
C CYS A 32 30.87 -8.28 3.57
N GLN A 33 30.10 -9.05 2.85
CA GLN A 33 30.39 -9.48 1.47
C GLN A 33 29.21 -9.19 0.57
N LEU A 34 29.49 -8.80 -0.67
CA LEU A 34 28.50 -8.79 -1.74
C LEU A 34 28.40 -10.20 -2.35
N LEU A 35 27.21 -10.76 -2.36
CA LEU A 35 26.89 -12.00 -3.04
C LEU A 35 26.24 -11.68 -4.39
N LEU A 36 26.84 -12.12 -5.48
CA LEU A 36 26.31 -11.95 -6.81
C LEU A 36 25.82 -13.29 -7.37
N TYR A 37 24.62 -13.29 -7.93
CA TYR A 37 23.98 -14.47 -8.51
C TYR A 37 23.73 -14.27 -10.00
N ARG A 38 23.78 -15.34 -10.80
CA ARG A 38 23.14 -15.30 -12.12
C ARG A 38 21.62 -15.28 -11.95
N THR A 39 20.94 -14.49 -12.75
CA THR A 39 19.47 -14.35 -12.72
C THR A 39 18.77 -15.71 -12.64
N GLY A 40 17.88 -15.87 -11.65
CA GLY A 40 17.14 -17.10 -11.39
C GLY A 40 17.95 -18.24 -10.74
N ARG A 41 19.20 -18.02 -10.33
CA ARG A 41 20.03 -19.04 -9.66
C ARG A 41 20.15 -18.74 -8.16
N LYS A 42 20.01 -19.78 -7.32
CA LYS A 42 20.13 -19.66 -5.86
C LYS A 42 21.59 -19.68 -5.37
N LYS A 43 22.52 -20.26 -6.12
CA LYS A 43 23.93 -20.33 -5.73
C LYS A 43 24.66 -19.07 -6.20
N PRO A 44 25.36 -18.34 -5.29
CA PRO A 44 26.21 -17.23 -5.67
C PRO A 44 27.26 -17.65 -6.70
N CYS A 45 27.41 -16.90 -7.78
CA CYS A 45 28.44 -17.12 -8.79
C CYS A 45 29.75 -16.40 -8.47
N ARG A 46 29.66 -15.29 -7.69
CA ARG A 46 30.81 -14.55 -7.17
C ARG A 46 30.50 -13.96 -5.79
N GLN A 47 31.57 -13.75 -5.00
CA GLN A 47 31.54 -13.08 -3.70
C GLN A 47 32.65 -12.06 -3.65
N PHE A 48 32.38 -10.89 -3.10
CA PHE A 48 33.35 -9.79 -3.00
C PHE A 48 33.35 -9.27 -1.56
N ASP A 49 34.53 -9.18 -0.95
CA ASP A 49 34.68 -8.59 0.37
C ASP A 49 34.48 -7.07 0.31
N MET A 50 33.63 -6.55 1.16
CA MET A 50 33.35 -5.12 1.25
C MET A 50 33.99 -4.53 2.50
N LYS A 51 35.04 -3.72 2.30
CA LYS A 51 35.75 -3.05 3.40
C LYS A 51 35.07 -1.75 3.80
N PRO A 52 35.13 -1.34 5.07
CA PRO A 52 34.69 -0.02 5.50
C PRO A 52 35.43 1.07 4.71
N MET A 53 34.67 2.07 4.24
CA MET A 53 35.24 3.18 3.49
C MET A 53 35.15 4.50 4.25
N ILE A 54 33.97 4.81 4.81
CA ILE A 54 33.75 5.99 5.65
C ILE A 54 32.67 5.69 6.69
N GLY A 55 32.98 5.91 7.96
CA GLY A 55 32.09 5.51 9.05
C GLY A 55 31.74 4.02 8.98
N GLU A 56 30.47 3.72 8.96
CA GLU A 56 29.94 2.36 8.81
C GLU A 56 29.61 1.99 7.36
N VAL A 57 29.85 2.89 6.40
CA VAL A 57 29.51 2.66 4.99
C VAL A 57 30.58 1.84 4.29
N ARG A 58 30.14 0.82 3.59
CA ARG A 58 30.94 -0.06 2.74
C ARG A 58 30.45 0.04 1.32
N CYS A 59 31.35 0.14 0.36
CA CYS A 59 30.99 0.22 -1.04
C CYS A 59 31.99 -0.48 -1.94
N ILE A 60 31.47 -0.98 -3.06
CA ILE A 60 32.22 -1.61 -4.14
C ILE A 60 31.53 -1.29 -5.47
N ALA A 61 32.27 -1.21 -6.54
CA ALA A 61 31.66 -1.14 -7.86
C ALA A 61 32.18 -2.26 -8.78
N LEU A 62 31.32 -2.69 -9.67
CA LEU A 62 31.61 -3.69 -10.70
C LEU A 62 31.48 -3.03 -12.07
N GLU A 63 32.53 -3.13 -12.89
CA GLU A 63 32.54 -2.73 -14.30
C GLU A 63 32.46 -3.93 -15.22
N ASP A 64 32.12 -3.72 -16.49
CA ASP A 64 31.93 -4.75 -17.49
C ASP A 64 30.90 -5.81 -17.05
N ILE A 65 29.79 -5.35 -16.51
CA ILE A 65 28.68 -6.16 -16.03
C ILE A 65 27.38 -5.77 -16.75
N GLU A 66 26.64 -6.76 -17.26
CA GLU A 66 25.27 -6.56 -17.75
C GLU A 66 24.30 -6.72 -16.57
N PRO A 67 23.67 -5.62 -16.09
CA PRO A 67 22.87 -5.67 -14.85
C PRO A 67 21.75 -6.72 -14.89
N GLY A 68 21.02 -6.85 -16.00
CA GLY A 68 19.89 -7.78 -16.15
C GLY A 68 20.27 -9.27 -16.01
N ASP A 69 21.55 -9.61 -16.15
CA ASP A 69 22.06 -10.97 -15.99
C ASP A 69 22.26 -11.36 -14.52
N TYR A 70 22.13 -10.43 -13.58
CA TYR A 70 22.53 -10.65 -12.19
C TYR A 70 21.49 -10.20 -11.18
N GLU A 71 21.51 -10.91 -10.05
CA GLU A 71 20.80 -10.61 -8.82
C GLU A 71 21.83 -10.55 -7.68
N TYR A 72 21.49 -9.95 -6.54
CA TYR A 72 22.43 -9.75 -5.45
C TYR A 72 21.79 -9.87 -4.06
N ASN A 73 22.61 -10.12 -3.05
CA ASN A 73 22.35 -9.94 -1.63
C ASN A 73 23.66 -9.55 -0.94
N TYR A 74 23.58 -9.26 0.34
CA TYR A 74 24.76 -9.14 1.19
C TYR A 74 24.87 -10.35 2.15
N LEU A 75 26.07 -10.70 2.51
CA LEU A 75 26.39 -11.64 3.59
C LEU A 75 27.01 -10.82 4.71
N ILE A 76 26.31 -10.64 5.83
CA ILE A 76 26.75 -9.87 6.98
C ILE A 76 26.85 -10.84 8.16
N ASN A 77 28.05 -10.99 8.75
CA ASN A 77 28.28 -11.93 9.85
C ASN A 77 27.73 -13.35 9.56
N LYS A 78 27.92 -13.84 8.34
CA LYS A 78 27.43 -15.16 7.86
C LYS A 78 25.90 -15.26 7.67
N GLU A 79 25.16 -14.20 7.84
CA GLU A 79 23.73 -14.15 7.55
C GLU A 79 23.47 -13.46 6.20
N VAL A 80 22.60 -14.05 5.40
CA VAL A 80 22.17 -13.46 4.12
C VAL A 80 21.17 -12.33 4.41
N VAL A 81 21.46 -11.14 3.89
CA VAL A 81 20.67 -9.94 4.13
C VAL A 81 20.29 -9.31 2.79
N THR A 82 19.02 -8.92 2.66
CA THR A 82 18.57 -8.10 1.53
C THR A 82 18.98 -6.64 1.75
N ASP A 83 19.36 -5.95 0.70
CA ASP A 83 19.64 -4.52 0.73
C ASP A 83 18.43 -3.73 1.26
N PRO A 84 18.56 -2.93 2.31
CA PRO A 84 17.47 -2.06 2.78
C PRO A 84 16.95 -1.07 1.71
N TYR A 85 17.80 -0.73 0.74
CA TYR A 85 17.50 0.18 -0.38
C TYR A 85 17.19 -0.57 -1.69
N VAL A 86 16.90 -1.86 -1.63
CA VAL A 86 16.58 -2.67 -2.82
C VAL A 86 15.37 -2.12 -3.56
N LYS A 87 15.48 -1.94 -4.87
CA LYS A 87 14.44 -1.34 -5.73
C LYS A 87 13.55 -2.36 -6.44
N ALA A 88 14.01 -3.61 -6.55
CA ALA A 88 13.24 -4.70 -7.12
C ALA A 88 13.72 -6.03 -6.53
N ILE A 89 12.79 -6.96 -6.30
CA ILE A 89 13.06 -8.26 -5.66
C ILE A 89 12.72 -9.41 -6.60
N ALA A 90 13.60 -10.41 -6.64
CA ALA A 90 13.39 -11.70 -7.27
C ALA A 90 13.02 -12.76 -6.22
N GLY A 91 12.15 -13.70 -6.60
CA GLY A 91 11.71 -14.80 -5.76
C GLY A 91 10.36 -14.58 -5.06
N LYS A 92 9.80 -13.38 -5.15
CA LYS A 92 8.51 -12.99 -4.55
C LYS A 92 7.39 -12.75 -5.56
N GLU A 93 7.53 -13.24 -6.80
CA GLU A 93 6.58 -13.00 -7.90
C GLU A 93 5.22 -13.68 -7.69
N ARG A 94 5.13 -14.64 -6.77
CA ARG A 94 3.90 -15.39 -6.51
C ARG A 94 3.40 -15.15 -5.11
N TRP A 95 2.22 -14.57 -5.00
CA TRP A 95 1.54 -14.33 -3.74
C TRP A 95 1.30 -15.63 -2.95
N GLY A 96 1.58 -15.59 -1.64
CA GLY A 96 1.30 -16.67 -0.70
C GLY A 96 2.24 -17.86 -0.80
N VAL A 97 3.36 -17.73 -1.51
CA VAL A 97 4.41 -18.74 -1.58
C VAL A 97 5.55 -18.33 -0.66
N LYS A 98 5.70 -19.06 0.46
CA LYS A 98 6.80 -18.83 1.40
C LYS A 98 8.14 -19.08 0.73
N LYS A 99 9.07 -18.16 0.92
CA LYS A 99 10.46 -18.21 0.47
C LYS A 99 11.39 -17.85 1.61
N GLU A 100 12.56 -18.48 1.65
CA GLU A 100 13.53 -18.27 2.71
C GLU A 100 14.75 -17.50 2.16
N LEU A 101 15.08 -16.40 2.83
CA LEU A 101 16.24 -15.57 2.49
C LEU A 101 17.56 -16.35 2.74
N SER A 102 17.65 -17.12 3.84
CA SER A 102 18.77 -17.99 4.17
C SER A 102 19.08 -19.03 3.10
N GLU A 103 18.07 -19.49 2.35
CA GLU A 103 18.19 -20.43 1.24
C GLU A 103 18.45 -19.73 -0.11
N HIS A 104 18.79 -18.45 -0.08
CA HIS A 104 19.04 -17.63 -1.27
C HIS A 104 17.86 -17.62 -2.27
N GLU A 105 16.63 -17.77 -1.78
CA GLU A 105 15.43 -17.76 -2.62
C GLU A 105 14.91 -16.36 -2.90
N ILE A 106 15.30 -15.37 -2.07
CA ILE A 106 14.94 -13.96 -2.20
C ILE A 106 16.22 -13.19 -2.52
N ARG A 107 16.21 -12.38 -3.58
CA ARG A 107 17.40 -11.63 -4.02
C ARG A 107 17.00 -10.26 -4.55
N GLY A 108 17.85 -9.27 -4.41
CA GLY A 108 17.71 -7.98 -5.10
C GLY A 108 17.97 -8.14 -6.60
N ARG A 109 17.17 -7.50 -7.43
CA ARG A 109 17.39 -7.40 -8.88
C ARG A 109 18.22 -6.17 -9.22
N LEU A 110 19.10 -6.31 -10.20
CA LEU A 110 19.80 -5.18 -10.83
C LEU A 110 18.95 -4.72 -12.01
N GLN A 111 18.05 -3.78 -11.77
CA GLN A 111 17.14 -3.29 -12.79
C GLN A 111 17.46 -1.84 -13.15
N MET A 112 17.67 -1.56 -14.42
CA MET A 112 17.82 -0.20 -14.93
C MET A 112 16.45 0.48 -14.99
N SER A 113 16.43 1.78 -14.71
CA SER A 113 15.25 2.61 -14.89
C SER A 113 15.34 3.29 -16.26
N ASP A 114 14.68 2.73 -17.26
CA ASP A 114 14.57 3.23 -18.63
C ASP A 114 13.11 3.41 -19.06
N TYR A 115 12.22 3.60 -18.09
CA TYR A 115 10.79 3.68 -18.34
C TYR A 115 10.41 4.97 -19.05
N ASP A 116 9.72 4.85 -20.20
CA ASP A 116 9.19 5.99 -20.93
C ASP A 116 7.85 6.46 -20.33
N TRP A 117 7.89 7.57 -19.65
CA TRP A 117 6.72 8.20 -19.06
C TRP A 117 5.85 8.94 -20.07
N GLU A 118 6.31 9.14 -21.33
CA GLU A 118 5.55 9.80 -22.39
C GLU A 118 5.00 11.20 -21.99
N GLY A 119 5.80 11.94 -21.20
CA GLY A 119 5.46 13.27 -20.71
C GLY A 119 4.49 13.31 -19.53
N ASP A 120 4.28 12.18 -18.85
CA ASP A 120 3.45 12.09 -17.65
C ASP A 120 3.96 12.98 -16.51
N HIS A 121 3.04 13.51 -15.72
CA HIS A 121 3.32 14.33 -14.54
C HIS A 121 2.18 14.21 -13.53
N THR A 122 2.45 14.59 -12.27
CA THR A 122 1.45 14.63 -11.19
C THR A 122 0.29 15.58 -11.52
N LEU A 123 -0.94 15.20 -11.15
CA LEU A 123 -2.15 15.94 -11.55
C LEU A 123 -2.44 17.16 -10.66
N GLN A 124 -2.07 17.13 -9.39
CA GLN A 124 -2.26 18.20 -8.41
C GLN A 124 -3.72 18.67 -8.29
N ILE A 125 -4.68 17.73 -8.24
CA ILE A 125 -6.10 18.05 -8.08
C ILE A 125 -6.29 18.75 -6.73
N PRO A 126 -6.95 19.94 -6.65
CA PRO A 126 -7.19 20.61 -5.39
C PRO A 126 -7.94 19.72 -4.39
N TYR A 127 -7.59 19.74 -3.10
CA TYR A 127 -8.19 18.87 -2.08
C TYR A 127 -9.71 18.87 -2.05
N HIS A 128 -10.34 20.05 -2.25
CA HIS A 128 -11.80 20.20 -2.26
C HIS A 128 -12.49 19.61 -3.51
N GLN A 129 -11.72 19.16 -4.50
CA GLN A 129 -12.24 18.48 -5.70
C GLN A 129 -11.96 16.99 -5.69
N VAL A 130 -11.21 16.50 -4.68
CA VAL A 130 -10.86 15.09 -4.59
C VAL A 130 -12.05 14.27 -4.10
N ILE A 131 -12.31 13.17 -4.79
CA ILE A 131 -13.15 12.04 -4.34
C ILE A 131 -12.26 10.82 -4.36
N ALA A 132 -11.89 10.34 -3.18
CA ALA A 132 -10.94 9.26 -3.00
C ALA A 132 -11.61 7.89 -2.88
N TYR A 133 -10.92 6.87 -3.33
CA TYR A 133 -11.34 5.48 -3.27
C TYR A 133 -10.22 4.60 -2.70
N SER A 134 -10.41 4.09 -1.49
CA SER A 134 -9.42 3.26 -0.80
C SER A 134 -9.51 1.81 -1.28
N LEU A 135 -8.41 1.28 -1.78
CA LEU A 135 -8.35 -0.07 -2.32
C LEU A 135 -7.06 -0.80 -1.95
N HIS A 136 -7.17 -2.12 -1.89
CA HIS A 136 -6.04 -3.04 -1.84
C HIS A 136 -5.80 -3.61 -3.24
N ILE A 137 -4.59 -3.48 -3.79
CA ILE A 137 -4.28 -3.87 -5.19
C ILE A 137 -4.77 -5.28 -5.50
N ARG A 138 -4.44 -6.24 -4.62
CA ARG A 138 -4.87 -7.63 -4.82
C ARG A 138 -6.38 -7.81 -4.58
N GLY A 139 -6.92 -7.24 -3.51
CA GLY A 139 -8.32 -7.39 -3.11
C GLY A 139 -9.30 -6.88 -4.14
N PHE A 140 -9.01 -5.72 -4.72
CA PHE A 140 -9.92 -5.00 -5.62
C PHE A 140 -10.37 -5.81 -6.85
N THR A 141 -9.49 -6.62 -7.41
CA THR A 141 -9.82 -7.33 -8.66
C THR A 141 -9.66 -8.86 -8.58
N ARG A 142 -9.35 -9.42 -7.41
CA ARG A 142 -9.05 -10.86 -7.27
C ARG A 142 -10.27 -11.74 -7.54
N HIS A 143 -11.46 -11.30 -7.12
CA HIS A 143 -12.69 -12.09 -7.29
C HIS A 143 -13.08 -12.24 -8.77
N PRO A 144 -13.61 -13.41 -9.18
CA PRO A 144 -14.04 -13.66 -10.56
C PRO A 144 -15.07 -12.66 -11.10
N SER A 145 -15.92 -12.10 -10.24
CA SER A 145 -16.92 -11.09 -10.61
C SER A 145 -16.32 -9.77 -11.12
N SER A 146 -15.06 -9.50 -10.82
CA SER A 146 -14.35 -8.34 -11.36
C SER A 146 -14.24 -8.37 -12.88
N LYS A 147 -14.30 -9.56 -13.49
CA LYS A 147 -14.22 -9.84 -14.93
C LYS A 147 -12.93 -9.31 -15.59
N VAL A 148 -11.91 -8.95 -14.82
CA VAL A 148 -10.61 -8.56 -15.36
C VAL A 148 -9.75 -9.79 -15.70
N LYS A 149 -8.80 -9.61 -16.60
CA LYS A 149 -7.86 -10.66 -17.01
C LYS A 149 -6.74 -10.83 -16.00
N ALA A 150 -6.11 -9.72 -15.64
CA ALA A 150 -4.98 -9.68 -14.70
C ALA A 150 -5.45 -9.49 -13.25
N LYS A 151 -6.11 -10.51 -12.69
CA LYS A 151 -6.73 -10.45 -11.36
C LYS A 151 -5.73 -10.24 -10.22
N GLY A 152 -6.00 -9.26 -9.36
CA GLY A 152 -5.22 -9.01 -8.15
C GLY A 152 -3.86 -8.36 -8.43
N THR A 153 -3.74 -7.61 -9.53
CA THR A 153 -2.51 -6.96 -9.95
C THR A 153 -2.72 -5.48 -10.30
N PHE A 154 -1.63 -4.74 -10.48
CA PHE A 154 -1.64 -3.37 -11.00
C PHE A 154 -2.37 -3.28 -12.36
N GLN A 155 -2.12 -4.24 -13.25
CA GLN A 155 -2.79 -4.34 -14.54
C GLN A 155 -4.31 -4.57 -14.36
N GLY A 156 -4.73 -5.30 -13.33
CA GLY A 156 -6.15 -5.47 -13.00
C GLY A 156 -6.81 -4.16 -12.56
N VAL A 157 -6.08 -3.27 -11.87
CA VAL A 157 -6.57 -1.92 -11.55
C VAL A 157 -6.73 -1.09 -12.84
N ILE A 158 -5.76 -1.15 -13.76
CA ILE A 158 -5.86 -0.48 -15.06
C ILE A 158 -7.13 -0.89 -15.81
N GLU A 159 -7.48 -2.18 -15.82
CA GLU A 159 -8.71 -2.69 -16.45
C GLU A 159 -10.00 -2.13 -15.81
N LYS A 160 -9.90 -1.51 -14.62
CA LYS A 160 -11.03 -0.92 -13.87
C LYS A 160 -11.08 0.60 -13.87
N LEU A 161 -10.21 1.30 -14.58
CA LEU A 161 -10.16 2.75 -14.57
C LEU A 161 -11.47 3.40 -15.09
N GLU A 162 -12.07 2.85 -16.12
CA GLU A 162 -13.38 3.37 -16.61
C GLU A 162 -14.48 3.22 -15.54
N TYR A 163 -14.49 2.10 -14.81
CA TYR A 163 -15.41 1.93 -13.69
C TYR A 163 -15.21 2.98 -12.58
N LEU A 164 -13.96 3.28 -12.23
CA LEU A 164 -13.65 4.31 -11.24
C LEU A 164 -14.05 5.71 -11.72
N LYS A 165 -13.84 6.02 -13.01
CA LYS A 165 -14.29 7.26 -13.63
C LYS A 165 -15.82 7.40 -13.62
N ASP A 166 -16.54 6.33 -13.95
CA ASP A 166 -18.02 6.31 -13.93
C ASP A 166 -18.57 6.54 -12.52
N LEU A 167 -17.84 6.11 -11.49
CA LEU A 167 -18.15 6.43 -10.08
C LEU A 167 -17.82 7.89 -9.70
N GLY A 168 -17.12 8.63 -10.55
CA GLY A 168 -16.66 9.98 -10.24
C GLY A 168 -15.40 10.04 -9.39
N ILE A 169 -14.66 8.94 -9.26
CA ILE A 169 -13.41 8.85 -8.51
C ILE A 169 -12.29 9.54 -9.31
N ASN A 170 -11.54 10.41 -8.62
CA ASN A 170 -10.38 11.10 -9.19
C ASN A 170 -9.10 10.95 -8.35
N GLN A 171 -9.15 10.14 -7.30
CA GLN A 171 -7.95 9.75 -6.55
C GLN A 171 -8.12 8.31 -6.02
N ILE A 172 -7.12 7.46 -6.21
CA ILE A 172 -7.06 6.16 -5.54
C ILE A 172 -6.08 6.22 -4.38
N HIS A 173 -6.53 5.74 -3.23
CA HIS A 173 -5.69 5.44 -2.08
C HIS A 173 -5.32 3.95 -2.12
N CYS A 174 -4.06 3.66 -2.37
CA CYS A 174 -3.54 2.30 -2.41
C CYS A 174 -2.96 1.93 -1.04
N MET A 175 -3.49 0.87 -0.42
CA MET A 175 -2.84 0.21 0.70
C MET A 175 -1.43 -0.22 0.31
N PRO A 176 -0.53 -0.60 1.24
CA PRO A 176 0.88 -0.81 0.98
C PRO A 176 1.18 -1.60 -0.29
N VAL A 177 2.01 -1.00 -1.17
CA VAL A 177 2.39 -1.58 -2.47
C VAL A 177 3.84 -2.02 -2.52
N TYR A 178 4.63 -1.77 -1.47
CA TYR A 178 6.02 -2.23 -1.37
C TYR A 178 6.11 -3.72 -1.06
N GLU A 179 7.29 -4.30 -1.21
CA GLU A 179 7.53 -5.72 -0.96
C GLU A 179 7.58 -6.01 0.56
N PHE A 180 6.64 -6.81 1.03
CA PHE A 180 6.53 -7.27 2.41
C PHE A 180 6.36 -8.80 2.47
N GLU A 181 6.58 -9.39 3.65
CA GLU A 181 6.35 -10.82 3.88
C GLU A 181 4.89 -11.08 4.21
N GLU A 182 4.18 -11.75 3.32
CA GLU A 182 2.78 -12.13 3.51
C GLU A 182 2.60 -13.50 4.20
N CYS A 183 3.64 -14.36 4.16
CA CYS A 183 3.59 -15.72 4.70
C CYS A 183 4.09 -15.78 6.15
N GLN A 184 3.60 -14.90 7.01
CA GLN A 184 3.87 -14.91 8.46
C GLN A 184 2.99 -15.96 9.18
N ILE A 185 3.14 -16.12 10.51
CA ILE A 185 2.32 -17.00 11.34
C ILE A 185 0.83 -16.68 11.13
N TYR A 186 0.49 -15.39 11.23
CA TYR A 186 -0.75 -14.83 10.73
C TYR A 186 -0.47 -14.17 9.39
N ARG A 187 -1.29 -14.44 8.37
CA ARG A 187 -1.06 -13.92 7.03
C ARG A 187 -1.12 -12.39 7.03
N ASN A 188 0.00 -11.75 6.68
CA ASN A 188 0.04 -10.32 6.48
C ASN A 188 -0.54 -9.98 5.09
N TYR A 189 -1.85 -9.73 5.04
CA TYR A 189 -2.51 -9.40 3.78
C TYR A 189 -2.33 -7.93 3.40
N TRP A 190 -2.42 -7.04 4.39
CA TRP A 190 -2.47 -5.59 4.19
C TRP A 190 -1.09 -4.98 3.88
N GLY A 191 -0.02 -5.63 4.26
CA GLY A 191 1.35 -5.14 4.06
C GLY A 191 1.88 -4.23 5.15
N TYR A 192 1.21 -4.14 6.30
CA TYR A 192 1.72 -3.37 7.43
C TYR A 192 2.94 -4.05 8.07
N GLY A 193 3.84 -3.22 8.62
CA GLY A 193 5.06 -3.67 9.28
C GLY A 193 6.31 -3.50 8.42
N ALA A 194 7.35 -4.28 8.73
CA ALA A 194 8.63 -4.20 8.05
C ALA A 194 8.54 -4.75 6.61
N GLY A 195 9.26 -4.10 5.69
CA GLY A 195 9.33 -4.51 4.29
C GLY A 195 10.50 -3.85 3.56
N SER A 196 10.67 -4.22 2.31
CA SER A 196 11.59 -3.55 1.39
C SER A 196 10.88 -2.35 0.78
N TYR A 197 10.86 -1.24 1.50
CA TYR A 197 10.03 -0.07 1.19
C TYR A 197 10.27 0.54 -0.19
N PHE A 198 11.48 0.42 -0.76
CA PHE A 198 11.80 0.95 -2.10
C PHE A 198 11.34 0.04 -3.25
N ALA A 199 11.02 -1.22 -2.97
CA ALA A 199 10.67 -2.18 -4.00
C ALA A 199 9.15 -2.36 -4.10
N PRO A 200 8.48 -1.99 -5.19
CA PRO A 200 7.09 -2.36 -5.40
C PRO A 200 6.90 -3.88 -5.43
N LYS A 201 5.77 -4.33 -4.86
CA LYS A 201 5.52 -5.76 -4.65
C LYS A 201 5.42 -6.53 -5.96
N SER A 202 6.35 -7.46 -6.16
CA SER A 202 6.47 -8.28 -7.37
C SER A 202 5.20 -9.09 -7.65
N ALA A 203 4.56 -9.62 -6.59
CA ALA A 203 3.31 -10.39 -6.71
C ALA A 203 2.08 -9.54 -7.09
N TYR A 204 2.18 -8.22 -7.10
CA TYR A 204 1.13 -7.33 -7.60
C TYR A 204 1.27 -6.99 -9.09
N SER A 205 2.27 -7.54 -9.77
CA SER A 205 2.39 -7.45 -11.22
C SER A 205 2.08 -8.79 -11.89
N ALA A 206 1.43 -8.75 -13.05
CA ALA A 206 1.03 -9.95 -13.77
C ALA A 206 2.23 -10.75 -14.31
N ASP A 207 3.33 -10.07 -14.60
CA ASP A 207 4.59 -10.63 -15.09
C ASP A 207 5.67 -10.78 -14.02
N GLY A 208 5.37 -10.35 -12.76
CA GLY A 208 6.31 -10.36 -11.63
C GLY A 208 7.29 -9.18 -11.62
N ASP A 209 7.14 -8.20 -12.52
CA ASP A 209 7.87 -6.94 -12.47
C ASP A 209 7.05 -5.88 -11.75
N GLY A 210 7.16 -5.83 -10.43
CA GLY A 210 6.41 -4.89 -9.59
C GLY A 210 6.71 -3.42 -9.91
N ALA A 211 7.96 -3.11 -10.23
CA ALA A 211 8.38 -1.74 -10.56
C ALA A 211 7.71 -1.24 -11.84
N ARG A 212 7.76 -2.04 -12.91
CA ARG A 212 7.10 -1.70 -14.17
C ARG A 212 5.59 -1.68 -14.03
N GLY A 213 5.02 -2.67 -13.33
CA GLY A 213 3.56 -2.75 -13.12
C GLY A 213 3.00 -1.52 -12.39
N LEU A 214 3.69 -1.02 -11.37
CA LEU A 214 3.30 0.21 -10.67
C LEU A 214 3.39 1.44 -11.58
N LYS A 215 4.47 1.60 -12.36
CA LYS A 215 4.62 2.71 -13.33
C LYS A 215 3.50 2.70 -14.37
N ASP A 216 3.18 1.54 -14.94
CA ASP A 216 2.10 1.38 -15.91
C ASP A 216 0.75 1.78 -15.28
N MET A 217 0.49 1.39 -14.03
CA MET A 217 -0.73 1.76 -13.32
C MET A 217 -0.81 3.27 -13.08
N VAL A 218 0.25 3.89 -12.55
CA VAL A 218 0.27 5.34 -12.29
C VAL A 218 0.05 6.14 -13.58
N LYS A 219 0.81 5.83 -14.64
CA LYS A 219 0.64 6.48 -15.95
C LYS A 219 -0.78 6.34 -16.50
N ALA A 220 -1.39 5.16 -16.37
CA ALA A 220 -2.77 4.94 -16.80
C ALA A 220 -3.78 5.70 -15.95
N CYS A 221 -3.58 5.78 -14.63
CA CYS A 221 -4.39 6.59 -13.72
C CYS A 221 -4.34 8.06 -14.10
N HIS A 222 -3.16 8.65 -14.27
CA HIS A 222 -2.98 10.06 -14.65
C HIS A 222 -3.65 10.38 -15.97
N ARG A 223 -3.51 9.53 -16.99
CA ARG A 223 -4.23 9.66 -18.27
C ARG A 223 -5.75 9.63 -18.12
N SER A 224 -6.23 8.98 -17.08
CA SER A 224 -7.65 8.91 -16.75
C SER A 224 -8.11 10.05 -15.82
N GLY A 225 -7.21 10.97 -15.43
CA GLY A 225 -7.52 12.05 -14.50
C GLY A 225 -7.63 11.58 -13.04
N ILE A 226 -6.95 10.50 -12.67
CA ILE A 226 -6.99 9.88 -11.34
C ILE A 226 -5.61 9.97 -10.70
N GLU A 227 -5.50 10.64 -9.55
CA GLU A 227 -4.29 10.67 -8.72
C GLU A 227 -4.05 9.33 -8.02
N VAL A 228 -2.78 9.04 -7.73
CA VAL A 228 -2.37 7.85 -6.97
C VAL A 228 -1.71 8.27 -5.66
N VAL A 229 -2.33 7.90 -4.55
CA VAL A 229 -1.81 8.11 -3.19
C VAL A 229 -1.46 6.76 -2.58
N LEU A 230 -0.25 6.64 -2.02
CA LEU A 230 0.24 5.41 -1.42
C LEU A 230 0.23 5.49 0.11
N GLU A 231 -0.22 4.43 0.75
CA GLU A 231 -0.03 4.27 2.19
C GLU A 231 1.37 3.72 2.47
N MET A 232 2.16 4.47 3.24
CA MET A 232 3.53 4.13 3.62
C MET A 232 3.66 4.03 5.15
N PRO A 233 3.19 2.93 5.74
CA PRO A 233 3.20 2.72 7.18
C PRO A 233 4.58 2.24 7.64
N PHE A 234 5.59 3.10 7.53
CA PHE A 234 6.94 2.78 7.98
C PHE A 234 6.92 2.25 9.42
N CYS A 235 7.68 1.21 9.69
CA CYS A 235 7.84 0.75 11.07
C CYS A 235 8.74 1.71 11.85
N THR A 236 8.52 1.79 13.17
CA THR A 236 9.27 2.68 14.07
C THR A 236 10.78 2.41 14.11
N ALA A 237 11.20 1.22 13.69
CA ALA A 237 12.61 0.83 13.62
C ALA A 237 13.30 1.31 12.33
N ALA A 238 12.56 1.82 11.35
CA ALA A 238 13.15 2.34 10.11
C ALA A 238 13.82 3.70 10.36
N ASP A 239 14.94 3.93 9.69
CA ASP A 239 15.68 5.18 9.77
C ASP A 239 14.90 6.33 9.11
N LYS A 240 14.80 7.49 9.77
CA LYS A 240 14.05 8.65 9.24
C LYS A 240 14.62 9.20 7.94
N MET A 241 15.95 9.14 7.75
CA MET A 241 16.56 9.58 6.50
C MET A 241 16.20 8.62 5.37
N MET A 242 16.22 7.32 5.63
CA MET A 242 15.76 6.31 4.69
C MET A 242 14.28 6.52 4.30
N MET A 243 13.42 6.89 5.25
CA MET A 243 12.01 7.18 4.96
C MET A 243 11.87 8.36 3.97
N LEU A 244 12.56 9.49 4.22
CA LEU A 244 12.55 10.64 3.30
C LEU A 244 13.11 10.28 1.92
N GLU A 245 14.20 9.54 1.86
CA GLU A 245 14.76 9.04 0.59
C GLU A 245 13.78 8.14 -0.15
N CYS A 246 13.05 7.29 0.57
CA CYS A 246 12.03 6.43 0.00
C CYS A 246 10.87 7.25 -0.60
N LEU A 247 10.35 8.25 0.12
CA LEU A 247 9.29 9.13 -0.40
C LEU A 247 9.76 9.89 -1.65
N ARG A 248 10.97 10.48 -1.62
CA ARG A 248 11.57 11.13 -2.81
C ARG A 248 11.67 10.17 -3.99
N TYR A 249 12.10 8.92 -3.72
CA TYR A 249 12.23 7.89 -4.75
C TYR A 249 10.88 7.60 -5.41
N TYR A 250 9.80 7.43 -4.64
CA TYR A 250 8.48 7.19 -5.20
C TYR A 250 7.94 8.39 -6.00
N VAL A 251 8.18 9.62 -5.56
CA VAL A 251 7.77 10.81 -6.31
C VAL A 251 8.55 10.93 -7.61
N MET A 252 9.89 10.75 -7.59
CA MET A 252 10.73 10.92 -8.78
C MET A 252 10.64 9.76 -9.76
N GLU A 253 10.54 8.53 -9.24
CA GLU A 253 10.62 7.31 -10.07
C GLU A 253 9.25 6.80 -10.49
N TYR A 254 8.20 7.03 -9.68
CA TYR A 254 6.85 6.53 -9.92
C TYR A 254 5.81 7.62 -10.09
N HIS A 255 6.18 8.89 -10.06
CA HIS A 255 5.28 10.04 -10.18
C HIS A 255 4.08 10.02 -9.21
N ILE A 256 4.28 9.49 -8.01
CA ILE A 256 3.23 9.39 -6.99
C ILE A 256 2.76 10.79 -6.56
N ASP A 257 1.45 11.02 -6.54
CA ASP A 257 0.83 12.31 -6.21
C ASP A 257 0.83 12.60 -4.71
N GLY A 258 0.79 11.57 -3.87
CA GLY A 258 0.75 11.77 -2.42
C GLY A 258 0.95 10.51 -1.60
N PHE A 259 0.99 10.72 -0.29
CA PHE A 259 1.17 9.65 0.69
C PHE A 259 0.20 9.77 1.85
N ILE A 260 -0.12 8.62 2.46
CA ILE A 260 -0.69 8.51 3.79
C ILE A 260 0.43 8.04 4.69
N LEU A 261 0.74 8.84 5.70
CA LEU A 261 1.87 8.63 6.61
C LEU A 261 1.37 8.54 8.06
N ASN A 262 2.13 7.83 8.89
CA ASN A 262 1.93 7.87 10.33
C ASN A 262 2.68 9.09 10.91
N PRO A 263 1.99 10.13 11.40
CA PRO A 263 2.63 11.36 11.89
C PRO A 263 3.52 11.13 13.12
N PHE A 264 3.31 10.03 13.85
CA PHE A 264 4.18 9.65 14.98
C PHE A 264 5.52 9.06 14.55
N VAL A 265 5.64 8.64 13.29
CA VAL A 265 6.86 8.04 12.73
C VAL A 265 7.64 9.06 11.90
N ILE A 266 6.98 9.79 11.02
CA ILE A 266 7.56 10.86 10.22
C ILE A 266 6.63 12.08 10.23
N SER A 267 7.16 13.26 10.60
CA SER A 267 6.33 14.45 10.68
C SER A 267 6.04 15.03 9.30
N THR A 268 4.83 15.52 9.13
CA THR A 268 4.36 16.20 7.92
C THR A 268 5.20 17.43 7.60
N GLU A 269 5.63 18.20 8.61
CA GLU A 269 6.51 19.35 8.42
C GLU A 269 7.87 18.96 7.81
N SER A 270 8.44 17.84 8.25
CA SER A 270 9.70 17.33 7.68
C SER A 270 9.56 16.98 6.21
N VAL A 271 8.41 16.44 5.80
CA VAL A 271 8.12 16.12 4.39
C VAL A 271 7.94 17.41 3.59
N HIS A 272 7.15 18.37 4.05
CA HIS A 272 6.93 19.64 3.34
C HIS A 272 8.16 20.55 3.32
N ALA A 273 9.09 20.41 4.25
CA ALA A 273 10.38 21.13 4.22
C ALA A 273 11.32 20.60 3.15
N ASP A 274 11.08 19.40 2.64
CA ASP A 274 11.89 18.78 1.60
C ASP A 274 11.58 19.39 0.22
N PRO A 275 12.58 19.89 -0.53
CA PRO A 275 12.32 20.55 -1.81
C PRO A 275 11.75 19.63 -2.89
N PHE A 276 11.98 18.32 -2.82
CA PHE A 276 11.42 17.33 -3.75
C PHE A 276 9.98 16.96 -3.41
N LEU A 277 9.61 17.04 -2.11
CA LEU A 277 8.31 16.60 -1.60
C LEU A 277 7.34 17.76 -1.34
N LYS A 278 7.79 19.00 -1.53
CA LYS A 278 7.01 20.21 -1.17
C LYS A 278 5.59 20.26 -1.75
N ASN A 279 5.41 19.75 -2.97
CA ASN A 279 4.14 19.75 -3.68
C ASN A 279 3.43 18.38 -3.62
N THR A 280 3.99 17.43 -2.87
CA THR A 280 3.40 16.10 -2.69
C THR A 280 2.26 16.17 -1.69
N LYS A 281 1.14 15.58 -2.02
CA LYS A 281 -0.01 15.53 -1.09
C LYS A 281 0.30 14.65 0.10
N ILE A 282 0.01 15.15 1.30
CA ILE A 282 0.00 14.33 2.51
C ILE A 282 -1.46 14.25 2.98
N MET A 283 -1.93 13.00 3.08
CA MET A 283 -3.30 12.69 3.48
C MET A 283 -3.28 12.06 4.87
N GLU A 284 -4.23 12.42 5.69
CA GLU A 284 -4.41 11.86 7.03
C GLU A 284 -5.81 11.26 7.16
N HIS A 285 -5.93 10.19 7.93
CA HIS A 285 -7.21 9.59 8.29
C HIS A 285 -7.76 10.20 9.58
N GLU A 286 -8.99 10.69 9.54
CA GLU A 286 -9.63 11.31 10.69
C GLU A 286 -10.63 10.36 11.36
N LEU A 287 -10.17 9.67 12.40
CA LEU A 287 -10.99 8.74 13.20
C LEU A 287 -12.19 9.40 13.87
N GLY A 288 -12.08 10.68 14.21
CA GLY A 288 -13.17 11.43 14.84
C GLY A 288 -14.39 11.53 13.95
N PHE A 289 -14.19 11.79 12.65
CA PHE A 289 -15.29 11.81 11.68
C PHE A 289 -16.01 10.44 11.63
N GLN A 290 -15.25 9.36 11.46
CA GLN A 290 -15.80 8.00 11.39
C GLN A 290 -16.65 7.68 12.63
N THR A 291 -16.09 7.88 13.80
CA THR A 291 -16.74 7.56 15.09
C THR A 291 -18.03 8.33 15.27
N VAL A 292 -18.01 9.64 15.02
CA VAL A 292 -19.17 10.51 15.22
C VAL A 292 -20.28 10.18 14.23
N MET A 293 -19.94 9.99 12.95
CA MET A 293 -20.95 9.69 11.93
C MET A 293 -21.58 8.32 12.13
N ARG A 294 -20.81 7.30 12.51
CA ARG A 294 -21.34 5.96 12.83
C ARG A 294 -22.31 5.99 14.05
N ARG A 295 -21.94 6.70 15.10
CA ARG A 295 -22.79 6.88 16.29
C ARG A 295 -24.08 7.62 15.97
N PHE A 296 -24.00 8.65 15.15
CA PHE A 296 -25.17 9.40 14.70
C PHE A 296 -26.09 8.54 13.82
N LEU A 297 -25.55 7.77 12.87
CA LEU A 297 -26.31 6.83 12.05
C LEU A 297 -27.00 5.75 12.88
N LYS A 298 -26.34 5.28 13.93
CA LYS A 298 -26.89 4.31 14.87
C LYS A 298 -28.05 4.89 15.71
N GLY A 299 -28.11 6.23 15.87
CA GLY A 299 -29.12 6.93 16.63
C GLY A 299 -28.73 7.25 18.08
N ASP A 300 -27.44 7.30 18.40
CA ASP A 300 -26.97 7.72 19.72
C ASP A 300 -27.42 9.17 19.99
N GLU A 301 -27.87 9.44 21.22
CA GLU A 301 -28.36 10.76 21.63
C GLU A 301 -27.20 11.77 21.73
N GLY A 302 -27.52 13.06 21.57
CA GLY A 302 -26.58 14.17 21.79
C GLY A 302 -25.55 14.40 20.69
N MET A 303 -25.59 13.67 19.58
CA MET A 303 -24.54 13.70 18.54
C MET A 303 -24.58 14.92 17.61
N ILE A 304 -25.66 15.73 17.61
CA ILE A 304 -25.88 16.78 16.59
C ILE A 304 -24.74 17.81 16.58
N HIS A 305 -24.25 18.24 17.76
CA HIS A 305 -23.18 19.23 17.85
C HIS A 305 -21.89 18.71 17.20
N ASP A 306 -21.50 17.50 17.52
CA ASP A 306 -20.31 16.85 16.98
C ASP A 306 -20.42 16.60 15.48
N VAL A 307 -21.60 16.19 15.01
CA VAL A 307 -21.87 16.02 13.56
C VAL A 307 -21.69 17.35 12.82
N ILE A 308 -22.25 18.46 13.34
CA ILE A 308 -22.09 19.79 12.71
C ILE A 308 -20.63 20.20 12.69
N TYR A 309 -19.87 19.95 13.76
CA TYR A 309 -18.44 20.21 13.81
C TYR A 309 -17.71 19.44 12.70
N TRP A 310 -17.88 18.12 12.62
CA TRP A 310 -17.18 17.27 11.66
C TRP A 310 -17.59 17.49 10.20
N LEU A 311 -18.86 17.85 9.94
CA LEU A 311 -19.30 18.22 8.59
C LEU A 311 -18.60 19.47 8.06
N LYS A 312 -18.18 20.38 8.95
CA LYS A 312 -17.49 21.62 8.61
C LYS A 312 -15.97 21.53 8.74
N HIS A 313 -15.47 20.45 9.33
CA HIS A 313 -14.05 20.28 9.58
C HIS A 313 -13.29 20.00 8.29
N HIS A 314 -12.32 20.84 7.98
CA HIS A 314 -11.44 20.69 6.82
C HIS A 314 -10.10 21.39 7.09
N SER A 315 -9.06 21.00 6.38
CA SER A 315 -7.78 21.68 6.30
C SER A 315 -7.54 22.21 4.89
N LYS A 316 -6.88 23.37 4.77
CA LYS A 316 -6.44 23.92 3.49
C LYS A 316 -5.04 23.44 3.10
N GLU A 317 -4.26 23.02 4.08
CA GLU A 317 -2.84 22.68 3.93
C GLU A 317 -2.59 21.17 3.83
N GLN A 318 -3.51 20.39 4.40
CA GLN A 318 -3.42 18.92 4.44
C GLN A 318 -4.73 18.30 3.94
N GLY A 319 -4.64 17.17 3.26
CA GLY A 319 -5.81 16.37 2.94
C GLY A 319 -6.27 15.58 4.15
N ILE A 320 -7.51 15.81 4.58
CA ILE A 320 -8.14 15.02 5.64
C ILE A 320 -9.17 14.11 4.99
N PHE A 321 -8.92 12.81 5.04
CA PHE A 321 -9.89 11.82 4.60
C PHE A 321 -11.04 11.69 5.60
N ASN A 322 -12.22 12.08 5.14
CA ASN A 322 -13.47 11.70 5.77
C ASN A 322 -13.86 10.32 5.25
N TYR A 323 -14.14 9.37 6.13
CA TYR A 323 -14.54 8.01 5.78
C TYR A 323 -15.52 7.45 6.80
N ILE A 324 -16.45 6.63 6.36
CA ILE A 324 -17.40 5.92 7.23
C ILE A 324 -16.84 4.54 7.56
N THR A 325 -16.16 3.93 6.61
CA THR A 325 -15.63 2.57 6.66
C THR A 325 -14.19 2.54 6.13
N ASP A 326 -13.41 1.65 6.68
CA ASP A 326 -12.04 1.39 6.28
C ASP A 326 -11.73 -0.11 6.37
N GLN A 327 -10.49 -0.48 6.06
CA GLN A 327 -10.04 -1.88 6.12
C GLN A 327 -9.98 -2.46 7.54
N ASN A 328 -10.01 -1.62 8.58
CA ASN A 328 -9.94 -2.01 9.99
C ASN A 328 -11.30 -1.85 10.67
N GLY A 329 -12.31 -2.46 10.10
CA GLY A 329 -13.67 -2.37 10.59
C GLY A 329 -14.66 -3.08 9.67
N PHE A 330 -15.95 -2.88 9.92
CA PHE A 330 -17.00 -3.39 9.04
C PHE A 330 -17.02 -2.64 7.70
N THR A 331 -17.35 -3.37 6.61
CA THR A 331 -17.84 -2.75 5.37
C THR A 331 -19.12 -1.98 5.63
N LEU A 332 -19.53 -1.09 4.75
CA LEU A 332 -20.74 -0.30 4.95
C LEU A 332 -22.01 -1.18 5.04
N ASN A 333 -22.05 -2.27 4.28
CA ASN A 333 -23.14 -3.22 4.36
C ASN A 333 -23.15 -3.99 5.70
N ASP A 334 -21.97 -4.36 6.20
CA ASP A 334 -21.88 -5.06 7.49
C ASP A 334 -22.13 -4.11 8.66
N LEU A 335 -21.79 -2.84 8.56
CA LEU A 335 -22.05 -1.79 9.54
C LEU A 335 -23.55 -1.65 9.87
N VAL A 336 -24.41 -1.90 8.88
CA VAL A 336 -25.89 -1.84 9.02
C VAL A 336 -26.54 -3.23 9.17
N SER A 337 -25.71 -4.29 9.27
CA SER A 337 -26.20 -5.67 9.27
C SER A 337 -25.75 -6.48 10.48
N TYR A 338 -24.76 -6.02 11.24
CA TYR A 338 -24.20 -6.74 12.38
C TYR A 338 -24.01 -5.81 13.59
N ASP A 339 -24.41 -6.27 14.76
CA ASP A 339 -24.15 -5.57 16.03
C ASP A 339 -22.79 -5.99 16.61
N ALA A 340 -22.40 -7.25 16.42
CA ALA A 340 -21.14 -7.80 16.91
C ALA A 340 -20.24 -8.29 15.78
N LYS A 341 -18.93 -8.31 16.03
CA LYS A 341 -17.94 -8.88 15.09
C LYS A 341 -18.03 -10.41 15.06
N HIS A 342 -17.75 -10.98 13.89
CA HIS A 342 -17.72 -12.42 13.62
C HIS A 342 -16.38 -12.78 12.97
N ASN A 343 -15.30 -12.75 13.78
CA ASN A 343 -13.92 -13.00 13.36
C ASN A 343 -13.45 -14.44 13.66
N GLU A 344 -14.34 -15.36 13.98
CA GLU A 344 -14.01 -16.74 14.37
C GLU A 344 -13.17 -17.46 13.32
N GLU A 345 -13.40 -17.18 12.04
CA GLU A 345 -12.68 -17.80 10.93
C GLU A 345 -11.23 -17.27 10.79
N ASN A 346 -10.88 -16.18 11.46
CA ASN A 346 -9.50 -15.66 11.48
C ASN A 346 -8.53 -16.53 12.31
N GLY A 347 -9.07 -17.41 13.17
CA GLY A 347 -8.27 -18.32 13.98
C GLY A 347 -7.76 -17.73 15.30
N GLU A 348 -8.19 -16.51 15.65
CA GLU A 348 -7.83 -15.78 16.87
C GLU A 348 -8.98 -15.76 17.91
N HIS A 349 -9.90 -16.72 17.82
CA HIS A 349 -11.01 -16.86 18.75
C HIS A 349 -11.89 -15.61 18.89
N ASN A 350 -12.06 -14.84 17.79
CA ASN A 350 -12.82 -13.59 17.77
C ASN A 350 -12.23 -12.48 18.68
N GLN A 351 -10.94 -12.56 19.01
CA GLN A 351 -10.27 -11.56 19.87
C GLN A 351 -9.56 -10.45 19.04
N ASP A 352 -9.39 -10.67 17.75
CA ASP A 352 -8.82 -9.73 16.79
C ASP A 352 -9.85 -8.68 16.34
N GLY A 353 -9.34 -7.58 15.79
CA GLY A 353 -10.16 -6.46 15.33
C GLY A 353 -10.83 -5.65 16.44
N PRO A 354 -11.39 -4.48 16.11
CA PRO A 354 -12.03 -3.61 17.10
C PRO A 354 -13.32 -4.23 17.68
N ASP A 355 -13.48 -4.14 19.00
CA ASP A 355 -14.71 -4.62 19.69
C ASP A 355 -15.90 -3.68 19.44
N TYR A 356 -15.65 -2.37 19.28
CA TYR A 356 -16.67 -1.37 19.09
C TYR A 356 -16.65 -0.82 17.66
N ASN A 357 -17.64 -1.23 16.86
CA ASN A 357 -17.79 -0.78 15.47
C ASN A 357 -18.80 0.36 15.33
N TYR A 358 -19.54 0.69 16.39
CA TYR A 358 -20.69 1.61 16.36
C TYR A 358 -21.69 1.25 15.27
N SER A 359 -21.88 -0.04 15.07
CA SER A 359 -22.77 -0.63 14.08
C SER A 359 -24.20 -0.83 14.62
N TRP A 360 -25.14 -1.08 13.72
CA TRP A 360 -26.51 -1.41 14.05
C TRP A 360 -27.09 -2.39 13.02
N ASN A 361 -27.58 -3.55 13.48
CA ASN A 361 -28.10 -4.60 12.60
C ASN A 361 -29.46 -4.27 11.95
N CYS A 362 -30.04 -3.11 12.25
CA CYS A 362 -31.36 -2.67 11.78
C CYS A 362 -32.51 -3.66 12.07
N GLY A 363 -32.40 -4.39 13.21
CA GLY A 363 -33.41 -5.30 13.67
C GLY A 363 -33.30 -6.77 13.22
N ALA A 364 -32.15 -7.13 12.59
CA ALA A 364 -31.85 -8.53 12.28
C ALA A 364 -30.33 -8.72 12.11
N GLU A 365 -29.73 -9.59 12.90
CA GLU A 365 -28.30 -9.92 12.79
C GLU A 365 -28.01 -10.68 11.50
N GLY A 366 -27.02 -10.21 10.73
CA GLY A 366 -26.60 -10.84 9.48
C GLY A 366 -27.61 -10.71 8.32
N PRO A 367 -27.54 -11.64 7.33
CA PRO A 367 -28.40 -11.58 6.16
C PRO A 367 -29.88 -11.64 6.49
N SER A 368 -30.71 -10.79 5.88
CA SER A 368 -32.15 -10.74 6.08
C SER A 368 -32.89 -10.74 4.76
N ARG A 369 -34.11 -11.33 4.75
CA ARG A 369 -35.08 -11.26 3.65
C ARG A 369 -36.32 -10.44 4.02
N LYS A 370 -36.36 -9.90 5.23
CA LYS A 370 -37.49 -9.07 5.70
C LYS A 370 -37.42 -7.72 5.00
N LYS A 371 -38.46 -7.38 4.22
CA LYS A 371 -38.50 -6.15 3.42
C LYS A 371 -38.25 -4.91 4.25
N ALA A 372 -38.86 -4.73 5.40
CA ALA A 372 -38.68 -3.59 6.29
C ALA A 372 -37.21 -3.43 6.78
N VAL A 373 -36.52 -4.54 7.08
CA VAL A 373 -35.13 -4.54 7.49
C VAL A 373 -34.24 -4.10 6.32
N MET A 374 -34.48 -4.63 5.12
CA MET A 374 -33.68 -4.29 3.94
C MET A 374 -33.88 -2.82 3.51
N GLU A 375 -35.12 -2.31 3.57
CA GLU A 375 -35.42 -0.91 3.31
C GLU A 375 -34.69 0.01 4.31
N LEU A 376 -34.73 -0.33 5.61
CA LEU A 376 -34.04 0.43 6.63
C LEU A 376 -32.52 0.41 6.43
N ARG A 377 -31.91 -0.75 6.13
CA ARG A 377 -30.48 -0.85 5.82
C ARG A 377 -30.09 0.01 4.62
N ASN A 378 -30.87 -0.04 3.55
CA ASN A 378 -30.62 0.79 2.39
C ASN A 378 -30.69 2.30 2.73
N HIS A 379 -31.67 2.73 3.53
CA HIS A 379 -31.74 4.12 4.00
C HIS A 379 -30.52 4.50 4.81
N GLN A 380 -30.02 3.65 5.68
CA GLN A 380 -28.83 3.92 6.48
C GLN A 380 -27.56 4.00 5.62
N ILE A 381 -27.42 3.15 4.59
CA ILE A 381 -26.34 3.21 3.62
C ILE A 381 -26.38 4.55 2.86
N PHE A 382 -27.56 4.97 2.39
CA PHE A 382 -27.74 6.28 1.74
C PHE A 382 -27.38 7.43 2.68
N ASN A 383 -27.84 7.39 3.93
CA ASN A 383 -27.50 8.40 4.93
C ASN A 383 -25.99 8.48 5.18
N ALA A 384 -25.29 7.34 5.22
CA ALA A 384 -23.84 7.29 5.37
C ALA A 384 -23.12 7.98 4.20
N PHE A 385 -23.50 7.68 2.96
CA PHE A 385 -22.95 8.36 1.79
C PHE A 385 -23.31 9.85 1.77
N PHE A 386 -24.52 10.23 2.17
CA PHE A 386 -24.92 11.64 2.29
C PHE A 386 -24.00 12.40 3.27
N LEU A 387 -23.75 11.86 4.46
CA LEU A 387 -22.85 12.45 5.43
C LEU A 387 -21.42 12.55 4.90
N LEU A 388 -20.94 11.52 4.22
CA LEU A 388 -19.61 11.48 3.65
C LEU A 388 -19.40 12.55 2.58
N PHE A 389 -20.31 12.65 1.61
CA PHE A 389 -20.15 13.53 0.44
C PHE A 389 -20.58 14.98 0.70
N LEU A 390 -21.38 15.26 1.72
CA LEU A 390 -21.75 16.63 2.12
C LEU A 390 -20.76 17.28 3.08
N ALA A 391 -19.85 16.51 3.66
CA ALA A 391 -18.80 17.03 4.53
C ALA A 391 -17.75 17.82 3.74
N GLN A 392 -17.15 18.84 4.37
CA GLN A 392 -16.16 19.71 3.72
C GLN A 392 -14.76 19.12 3.59
N GLY A 393 -14.46 17.99 4.26
CA GLY A 393 -13.20 17.25 4.09
C GLY A 393 -13.15 16.48 2.76
N THR A 394 -12.08 15.71 2.57
CA THR A 394 -11.93 14.87 1.37
C THR A 394 -12.68 13.55 1.58
N PRO A 395 -13.77 13.28 0.84
CA PRO A 395 -14.49 12.01 0.97
C PRO A 395 -13.61 10.86 0.47
N CYS A 396 -13.50 9.80 1.29
CA CYS A 396 -12.81 8.58 0.96
C CYS A 396 -13.73 7.37 1.13
N MET A 397 -14.00 6.67 0.06
CA MET A 397 -14.87 5.49 0.00
C MET A 397 -14.04 4.22 0.06
N LEU A 398 -14.45 3.25 0.86
CA LEU A 398 -13.83 1.92 0.85
C LEU A 398 -14.31 1.12 -0.38
N ALA A 399 -13.38 0.49 -1.07
CA ALA A 399 -13.68 -0.33 -2.25
C ALA A 399 -14.70 -1.44 -1.94
N GLY A 400 -15.82 -1.39 -2.63
CA GLY A 400 -16.92 -2.35 -2.48
C GLY A 400 -18.13 -1.84 -1.72
N ASP A 401 -18.04 -0.72 -1.00
CA ASP A 401 -19.19 -0.17 -0.27
C ASP A 401 -20.30 0.27 -1.23
N GLU A 402 -19.93 0.77 -2.41
CA GLU A 402 -20.85 1.23 -3.45
C GLU A 402 -21.76 0.15 -4.05
N PHE A 403 -21.36 -1.12 -3.93
CA PHE A 403 -22.19 -2.25 -4.37
C PHE A 403 -22.60 -3.21 -3.25
N GLY A 404 -22.43 -2.79 -1.98
CA GLY A 404 -22.88 -3.54 -0.81
C GLY A 404 -22.03 -4.78 -0.50
N ASN A 405 -20.72 -4.67 -0.66
CA ASN A 405 -19.78 -5.72 -0.25
C ASN A 405 -19.97 -6.09 1.22
N SER A 406 -19.90 -7.39 1.53
CA SER A 406 -20.01 -7.92 2.89
C SER A 406 -18.86 -8.88 3.18
N GLN A 407 -18.29 -8.74 4.35
CA GLN A 407 -17.35 -9.69 4.95
C GLN A 407 -18.02 -10.59 5.99
N LYS A 408 -19.37 -10.67 5.94
CA LYS A 408 -20.19 -11.49 6.83
C LYS A 408 -20.01 -11.18 8.32
N GLY A 409 -19.78 -9.90 8.63
CA GLY A 409 -19.54 -9.45 10.00
C GLY A 409 -18.10 -9.66 10.49
N ASN A 410 -17.18 -10.09 9.63
CA ASN A 410 -15.76 -10.09 9.95
C ASN A 410 -15.20 -8.67 9.77
N ASN A 411 -14.74 -8.04 10.86
CA ASN A 411 -14.28 -6.65 10.86
C ASN A 411 -12.76 -6.50 10.81
N LEU A 412 -12.04 -7.60 10.68
CA LEU A 412 -10.60 -7.63 10.41
C LEU A 412 -10.31 -8.79 9.45
N SER A 413 -10.90 -8.76 8.27
CA SER A 413 -10.79 -9.87 7.33
C SER A 413 -9.38 -10.00 6.78
N LEU A 414 -8.58 -10.83 7.43
CA LEU A 414 -7.28 -11.29 6.93
C LEU A 414 -7.42 -12.54 6.05
N ILE A 415 -8.55 -13.24 6.12
CA ILE A 415 -8.79 -14.54 5.49
C ILE A 415 -9.80 -14.45 4.35
N HIS A 416 -10.89 -13.72 4.52
CA HIS A 416 -11.95 -13.57 3.50
C HIS A 416 -11.55 -12.73 2.30
N ILE A 417 -10.42 -12.07 2.37
CA ILE A 417 -9.86 -11.31 1.27
C ILE A 417 -9.28 -12.23 0.18
N SER A 418 -9.18 -13.52 0.43
CA SER A 418 -8.89 -14.48 -0.63
C SER A 418 -10.08 -14.66 -1.58
N GLU A 419 -11.32 -14.35 -1.13
CA GLU A 419 -12.54 -14.48 -1.93
C GLU A 419 -13.60 -13.45 -1.46
N PRO A 420 -13.79 -12.30 -2.10
CA PRO A 420 -14.97 -11.50 -1.86
C PRO A 420 -16.21 -12.33 -2.25
N THR A 421 -17.04 -12.62 -1.28
CA THR A 421 -18.29 -13.30 -1.47
C THR A 421 -19.20 -12.46 -2.37
N ARG A 422 -19.75 -13.11 -3.40
CA ARG A 422 -20.82 -12.71 -4.32
C ARG A 422 -21.29 -11.26 -4.23
N LEU A 423 -20.95 -10.49 -5.24
CA LEU A 423 -21.75 -9.34 -5.66
C LEU A 423 -23.19 -9.80 -5.80
N LEU A 424 -24.07 -9.34 -4.91
CA LEU A 424 -25.49 -9.35 -5.19
C LEU A 424 -25.70 -8.38 -6.35
N SER A 425 -26.01 -8.90 -7.52
CA SER A 425 -26.50 -8.10 -8.61
C SER A 425 -27.75 -7.37 -8.14
N ILE A 426 -27.67 -6.06 -7.99
CA ILE A 426 -28.84 -5.20 -7.94
C ILE A 426 -29.35 -5.19 -9.36
N SER A 427 -30.33 -6.01 -9.66
CA SER A 427 -31.21 -5.90 -10.85
C SER A 427 -32.43 -5.11 -10.48
#